data_49751ac90a46ede88d84d46257a24134
#
_entry.id   49751ac90a46ede88d84d46257a24134
#
_cell.length_a   1.000
_cell.length_b   1.000
_cell.length_c   1.000
_cell.angle_alpha   90.00
_cell.angle_beta   90.00
_cell.angle_gamma   90.00
#
_symmetry.space_group_name_H-M   'P 1'
#
loop_
_entity.id
_entity.type
_entity.pdbx_description
1 polymer ?
#
loop_
_entity_poly.entity_id
_entity_poly.type
_entity_poly.pdbx_seq_one_letter_code
_entity_poly.pdbx_strand_id
1 'polypeptide(L)'
;MKYSNLGKSGLRISNLSLGTMAFGRWIDEAASAEILDRSIDAGINLIDTANFYGKGQDEAFKYGTGESEEIIGRHLKGKRDKIVLATKVGLPVGQYVNDAGLSKFHIHREVEKSLKRLNTDYIDLYQVHRFDRRTPLEETLSALTDLVKQGKVRYIGCSNYAAWQMAKANGLSALHRLEYFISSQSQYNLLSRELEQEVIPFCQSEKMGLLVYSPMARGMLSGKYSSKADLPEDSRAAKGEQLIQSYFTDQNFERVSKYRQMAEEQKVNLSQFSLAWILNQPEVTSAIIGASKPQHVTEAVAISDWKWPEELMGAVKAL
;
A
#
# COMPACT_ATOMS: atom_id res chain seq x y z
N MET A 1 15.53 2.96 11.24
CA MET A 1 14.12 3.25 10.90
C MET A 1 13.84 4.74 11.11
N LYS A 2 13.36 5.45 10.10
CA LYS A 2 12.98 6.87 10.20
C LYS A 2 11.48 7.00 10.40
N TYR A 3 11.03 8.06 11.10
CA TYR A 3 9.62 8.34 11.32
C TYR A 3 9.32 9.78 10.91
N SER A 4 8.22 9.96 10.17
CA SER A 4 7.72 11.26 9.73
C SER A 4 6.21 11.38 9.94
N ASN A 5 5.70 12.59 9.91
CA ASN A 5 4.26 12.82 9.96
C ASN A 5 3.59 12.34 8.68
N LEU A 6 2.42 11.72 8.78
CA LEU A 6 1.61 11.38 7.63
C LEU A 6 0.86 12.63 7.15
N GLY A 7 1.43 13.29 6.15
CA GLY A 7 0.90 14.54 5.63
C GLY A 7 0.84 15.67 6.68
N LYS A 8 -0.23 16.42 6.70
CA LYS A 8 -0.50 17.52 7.67
C LYS A 8 -0.89 17.02 9.06
N SER A 9 -1.07 15.68 9.24
CA SER A 9 -1.51 15.14 10.53
C SER A 9 -0.37 15.07 11.55
N GLY A 10 -0.73 14.95 12.82
CA GLY A 10 0.22 14.64 13.89
C GLY A 10 0.60 13.16 13.96
N LEU A 11 0.01 12.31 13.10
CA LEU A 11 0.26 10.87 13.10
C LEU A 11 1.65 10.58 12.52
N ARG A 12 2.52 9.95 13.33
CA ARG A 12 3.88 9.60 12.90
C ARG A 12 3.95 8.14 12.48
N ILE A 13 4.48 7.90 11.28
CA ILE A 13 4.68 6.58 10.71
C ILE A 13 6.13 6.33 10.31
N SER A 14 6.52 5.06 10.27
CA SER A 14 7.82 4.63 9.77
C SER A 14 7.92 4.80 8.25
N ASN A 15 9.12 5.06 7.74
CA ASN A 15 9.40 5.14 6.30
C ASN A 15 9.24 3.82 5.55
N LEU A 16 9.11 2.70 6.28
CA LEU A 16 8.66 1.40 5.79
C LEU A 16 7.33 1.04 6.44
N SER A 17 6.42 0.44 5.67
CA SER A 17 5.13 -0.07 6.13
C SER A 17 4.94 -1.51 5.69
N LEU A 18 4.23 -2.32 6.47
CA LEU A 18 3.90 -3.69 6.09
C LEU A 18 2.58 -3.74 5.33
N GLY A 19 2.62 -4.23 4.08
CA GLY A 19 1.44 -4.57 3.30
C GLY A 19 1.08 -6.05 3.45
N THR A 20 -0.17 -6.33 3.75
CA THR A 20 -0.63 -7.66 4.16
C THR A 20 -1.47 -8.39 3.10
N MET A 21 -1.41 -7.98 1.83
CA MET A 21 -2.18 -8.61 0.74
C MET A 21 -1.87 -10.11 0.57
N ALA A 22 -0.70 -10.56 1.04
CA ALA A 22 -0.30 -11.97 0.97
C ALA A 22 -0.95 -12.84 2.07
N PHE A 23 -1.40 -12.23 3.18
CA PHE A 23 -1.92 -12.91 4.36
C PHE A 23 -3.23 -13.63 4.04
N GLY A 24 -3.28 -14.94 4.32
CA GLY A 24 -4.41 -15.79 4.01
C GLY A 24 -4.59 -16.09 2.51
N ARG A 25 -3.82 -15.45 1.62
CA ARG A 25 -3.89 -15.68 0.17
C ARG A 25 -2.75 -16.57 -0.35
N TRP A 26 -1.51 -16.19 -0.10
CA TRP A 26 -0.32 -16.88 -0.60
C TRP A 26 0.54 -17.45 0.51
N ILE A 27 0.33 -16.99 1.73
CA ILE A 27 0.99 -17.47 2.94
C ILE A 27 -0.07 -17.79 3.99
N ASP A 28 0.24 -18.77 4.83
CA ASP A 28 -0.64 -19.19 5.90
C ASP A 28 -0.62 -18.23 7.09
N GLU A 29 -1.42 -18.53 8.09
CA GLU A 29 -1.56 -17.71 9.29
C GLU A 29 -0.27 -17.69 10.12
N ALA A 30 0.45 -18.81 10.24
CA ALA A 30 1.66 -18.90 11.04
C ALA A 30 2.77 -18.01 10.46
N ALA A 31 3.01 -18.11 9.16
CA ALA A 31 3.95 -17.24 8.46
C ALA A 31 3.53 -15.76 8.51
N SER A 32 2.23 -15.49 8.41
CA SER A 32 1.68 -14.13 8.51
C SER A 32 1.93 -13.52 9.89
N ALA A 33 1.73 -14.29 10.97
CA ALA A 33 1.99 -13.87 12.34
C ALA A 33 3.47 -13.55 12.58
N GLU A 34 4.37 -14.42 12.11
CA GLU A 34 5.82 -14.21 12.24
C GLU A 34 6.29 -12.95 11.50
N ILE A 35 5.77 -12.70 10.28
CA ILE A 35 6.06 -11.50 9.51
C ILE A 35 5.56 -10.25 10.23
N LEU A 36 4.34 -10.30 10.79
CA LEU A 36 3.75 -9.18 11.54
C LEU A 36 4.62 -8.85 12.76
N ASP A 37 4.99 -9.85 13.55
CA ASP A 37 5.81 -9.67 14.76
C ASP A 37 7.20 -9.13 14.39
N ARG A 38 7.84 -9.72 13.41
CA ARG A 38 9.14 -9.25 12.91
C ARG A 38 9.09 -7.79 12.45
N SER A 39 7.99 -7.40 11.81
CA SER A 39 7.81 -6.01 11.33
C SER A 39 7.68 -5.03 12.49
N ILE A 40 6.85 -5.36 13.50
CA ILE A 40 6.66 -4.54 14.69
C ILE A 40 7.97 -4.43 15.50
N ASP A 41 8.66 -5.54 15.72
CA ASP A 41 9.93 -5.59 16.46
C ASP A 41 11.04 -4.79 15.76
N ALA A 42 11.01 -4.74 14.42
CA ALA A 42 11.94 -3.94 13.61
C ALA A 42 11.58 -2.43 13.58
N GLY A 43 10.49 -2.01 14.23
CA GLY A 43 10.04 -0.62 14.30
C GLY A 43 9.14 -0.17 13.15
N ILE A 44 8.63 -1.09 12.32
CA ILE A 44 7.58 -0.78 11.35
C ILE A 44 6.28 -0.62 12.13
N ASN A 45 5.71 0.59 12.09
CA ASN A 45 4.50 0.88 12.85
C ASN A 45 3.24 1.03 11.99
N LEU A 46 3.33 1.17 10.67
CA LEU A 46 2.15 1.17 9.80
C LEU A 46 1.92 -0.21 9.21
N ILE A 47 0.77 -0.81 9.55
CA ILE A 47 0.29 -2.09 9.01
C ILE A 47 -0.89 -1.81 8.08
N ASP A 48 -0.71 -2.09 6.79
CA ASP A 48 -1.69 -1.80 5.74
C ASP A 48 -2.39 -3.08 5.25
N THR A 49 -3.70 -3.13 5.39
CA THR A 49 -4.57 -4.20 4.91
C THR A 49 -5.74 -3.67 4.09
N ALA A 50 -6.73 -4.50 3.80
CA ALA A 50 -8.00 -4.12 3.17
C ALA A 50 -9.07 -5.18 3.44
N ASN A 51 -10.36 -4.77 3.47
CA ASN A 51 -11.49 -5.70 3.56
C ASN A 51 -11.58 -6.67 2.36
N PHE A 52 -10.86 -6.35 1.30
CA PHE A 52 -10.77 -7.18 0.09
C PHE A 52 -9.71 -8.29 0.19
N TYR A 53 -8.70 -8.17 1.05
CA TYR A 53 -7.55 -9.09 1.06
C TYR A 53 -7.88 -10.44 1.70
N GLY A 54 -7.42 -11.55 1.05
CA GLY A 54 -7.66 -12.94 1.42
C GLY A 54 -7.70 -13.82 0.17
N LYS A 55 -8.13 -15.08 0.31
CA LYS A 55 -8.24 -16.03 -0.83
C LYS A 55 -9.23 -15.59 -1.90
N GLY A 56 -10.24 -14.84 -1.53
CA GLY A 56 -11.40 -14.58 -2.35
C GLY A 56 -12.47 -15.65 -2.14
N GLN A 57 -13.71 -15.36 -2.58
CA GLN A 57 -14.83 -16.30 -2.49
C GLN A 57 -14.92 -17.25 -3.70
N ASP A 58 -14.10 -17.02 -4.71
CA ASP A 58 -13.98 -17.83 -5.91
C ASP A 58 -12.52 -17.90 -6.38
N GLU A 59 -12.22 -18.84 -7.29
CA GLU A 59 -10.88 -19.04 -7.86
C GLU A 59 -10.35 -17.80 -8.61
N ALA A 60 -11.25 -16.97 -9.13
CA ALA A 60 -10.92 -15.76 -9.86
C ALA A 60 -10.56 -14.58 -8.93
N PHE A 61 -10.62 -14.76 -7.60
CA PHE A 61 -10.42 -13.69 -6.62
C PHE A 61 -11.31 -12.47 -6.89
N LYS A 62 -12.56 -12.74 -7.25
CA LYS A 62 -13.54 -11.74 -7.67
C LYS A 62 -14.09 -10.92 -6.51
N TYR A 63 -14.28 -11.57 -5.35
CA TYR A 63 -14.83 -10.96 -4.14
C TYR A 63 -13.84 -11.08 -2.99
N GLY A 64 -13.66 -9.98 -2.27
CA GLY A 64 -12.84 -9.96 -1.07
C GLY A 64 -13.48 -10.71 0.09
N THR A 65 -12.65 -11.36 0.92
CA THR A 65 -13.07 -12.11 2.11
C THR A 65 -12.74 -11.41 3.42
N GLY A 66 -11.74 -10.52 3.42
CA GLY A 66 -11.24 -9.88 4.64
C GLY A 66 -10.39 -10.81 5.51
N GLU A 67 -9.96 -11.96 5.01
CA GLU A 67 -9.17 -12.95 5.75
C GLU A 67 -7.85 -12.35 6.28
N SER A 68 -7.23 -11.43 5.54
CA SER A 68 -6.06 -10.69 6.01
C SER A 68 -6.35 -9.86 7.26
N GLU A 69 -7.51 -9.19 7.32
CA GLU A 69 -7.95 -8.46 8.51
C GLU A 69 -8.19 -9.40 9.70
N GLU A 70 -8.75 -10.59 9.48
CA GLU A 70 -8.98 -11.59 10.53
C GLU A 70 -7.67 -12.10 11.12
N ILE A 71 -6.69 -12.43 10.27
CA ILE A 71 -5.36 -12.87 10.71
C ILE A 71 -4.72 -11.77 11.55
N ILE A 72 -4.71 -10.53 11.07
CA ILE A 72 -4.16 -9.39 11.83
C ILE A 72 -4.89 -9.25 13.17
N GLY A 73 -6.21 -9.28 13.19
CA GLY A 73 -7.01 -9.12 14.41
C GLY A 73 -6.70 -10.16 15.49
N ARG A 74 -6.45 -11.43 15.10
CA ARG A 74 -6.05 -12.48 16.03
C ARG A 74 -4.65 -12.24 16.65
N HIS A 75 -3.73 -11.64 15.89
CA HIS A 75 -2.34 -11.48 16.29
C HIS A 75 -1.98 -10.10 16.84
N LEU A 76 -2.92 -9.13 16.88
CA LEU A 76 -2.69 -7.80 17.45
C LEU A 76 -2.95 -7.70 18.96
N LYS A 77 -3.43 -8.75 19.62
CA LYS A 77 -3.68 -8.73 21.06
C LYS A 77 -2.42 -8.32 21.82
N GLY A 78 -2.51 -7.23 22.63
CA GLY A 78 -1.39 -6.66 23.37
C GLY A 78 -0.36 -5.87 22.53
N LYS A 79 -0.62 -5.68 21.24
CA LYS A 79 0.26 -4.94 20.30
C LYS A 79 -0.46 -3.78 19.61
N ARG A 80 -1.81 -3.67 19.75
CA ARG A 80 -2.65 -2.69 19.02
C ARG A 80 -2.15 -1.26 19.18
N ASP A 81 -1.74 -0.86 20.37
CA ASP A 81 -1.29 0.49 20.68
C ASP A 81 0.12 0.83 20.17
N LYS A 82 0.84 -0.18 19.65
CA LYS A 82 2.19 0.00 19.08
C LYS A 82 2.16 0.31 17.60
N ILE A 83 0.99 0.21 16.94
CA ILE A 83 0.88 0.30 15.50
C ILE A 83 -0.16 1.34 15.06
N VAL A 84 0.02 1.81 13.84
CA VAL A 84 -0.96 2.52 13.02
C VAL A 84 -1.62 1.48 12.11
N LEU A 85 -2.88 1.17 12.35
CA LEU A 85 -3.62 0.17 11.59
C LEU A 85 -4.39 0.86 10.45
N ALA A 86 -4.02 0.53 9.21
CA ALA A 86 -4.68 1.02 8.02
C ALA A 86 -5.46 -0.11 7.32
N THR A 87 -6.70 0.17 6.94
CA THR A 87 -7.48 -0.72 6.07
C THR A 87 -8.23 0.06 5.00
N LYS A 88 -8.88 -0.65 4.06
CA LYS A 88 -9.48 -0.04 2.87
C LYS A 88 -10.87 -0.59 2.60
N VAL A 89 -11.70 0.24 1.92
CA VAL A 89 -13.07 -0.08 1.48
C VAL A 89 -13.28 0.29 0.01
N GLY A 90 -14.25 -0.33 -0.64
CA GLY A 90 -14.75 0.06 -1.96
C GLY A 90 -14.60 -0.98 -3.06
N LEU A 91 -13.71 -1.96 -2.91
CA LEU A 91 -13.65 -3.11 -3.82
C LEU A 91 -14.78 -4.10 -3.52
N PRO A 92 -15.17 -4.95 -4.51
CA PRO A 92 -16.25 -5.91 -4.31
C PRO A 92 -15.97 -6.93 -3.21
N VAL A 93 -16.90 -7.08 -2.26
CA VAL A 93 -16.82 -8.05 -1.15
C VAL A 93 -17.97 -9.05 -1.16
N GLY A 94 -18.74 -9.09 -2.24
CA GLY A 94 -19.85 -10.00 -2.47
C GLY A 94 -20.50 -9.77 -3.82
N GLN A 95 -21.54 -10.54 -4.11
CA GLN A 95 -22.21 -10.56 -5.42
C GLN A 95 -23.39 -9.58 -5.55
N TYR A 96 -23.85 -8.99 -4.44
CA TYR A 96 -24.98 -8.08 -4.47
C TYR A 96 -24.57 -6.69 -4.96
N VAL A 97 -25.55 -5.96 -5.51
CA VAL A 97 -25.35 -4.64 -6.14
C VAL A 97 -24.68 -3.61 -5.21
N ASN A 98 -24.91 -3.71 -3.91
CA ASN A 98 -24.34 -2.83 -2.89
C ASN A 98 -23.13 -3.43 -2.14
N ASP A 99 -22.53 -4.48 -2.67
CA ASP A 99 -21.33 -5.09 -2.07
C ASP A 99 -20.02 -4.50 -2.60
N ALA A 100 -20.11 -3.34 -3.24
CA ALA A 100 -18.97 -2.59 -3.75
C ALA A 100 -19.28 -1.09 -3.80
N GLY A 101 -18.24 -0.28 -4.04
CA GLY A 101 -18.36 1.17 -4.22
C GLY A 101 -18.19 1.96 -2.92
N LEU A 102 -18.50 3.25 -2.99
CA LEU A 102 -18.24 4.18 -1.90
C LEU A 102 -19.49 4.91 -1.41
N SER A 103 -20.67 4.29 -1.61
CA SER A 103 -21.90 4.79 -1.04
C SER A 103 -21.86 4.79 0.49
N LYS A 104 -22.56 5.73 1.11
CA LYS A 104 -22.73 5.80 2.57
C LYS A 104 -23.18 4.46 3.15
N PHE A 105 -24.14 3.79 2.48
CA PHE A 105 -24.62 2.47 2.88
C PHE A 105 -23.47 1.42 2.96
N HIS A 106 -22.62 1.36 1.92
CA HIS A 106 -21.54 0.39 1.87
C HIS A 106 -20.42 0.71 2.87
N ILE A 107 -20.00 1.97 2.95
CA ILE A 107 -18.94 2.44 3.85
C ILE A 107 -19.27 2.11 5.30
N HIS A 108 -20.47 2.46 5.78
CA HIS A 108 -20.88 2.21 7.17
C HIS A 108 -20.99 0.71 7.47
N ARG A 109 -21.52 -0.07 6.53
CA ARG A 109 -21.61 -1.53 6.70
C ARG A 109 -20.23 -2.19 6.77
N GLU A 110 -19.31 -1.81 5.90
CA GLU A 110 -18.01 -2.44 5.80
C GLU A 110 -17.03 -2.04 6.91
N VAL A 111 -17.13 -0.82 7.44
CA VAL A 111 -16.30 -0.44 8.61
C VAL A 111 -16.61 -1.31 9.82
N GLU A 112 -17.89 -1.61 10.08
CA GLU A 112 -18.29 -2.50 11.19
C GLU A 112 -17.71 -3.90 11.03
N LYS A 113 -17.77 -4.43 9.80
CA LYS A 113 -17.18 -5.74 9.50
C LYS A 113 -15.65 -5.72 9.66
N SER A 114 -14.98 -4.66 9.20
CA SER A 114 -13.53 -4.51 9.36
C SER A 114 -13.12 -4.42 10.83
N LEU A 115 -13.82 -3.62 11.63
CA LEU A 115 -13.59 -3.52 13.08
C LEU A 115 -13.73 -4.88 13.77
N LYS A 116 -14.77 -5.65 13.40
CA LYS A 116 -14.98 -7.01 13.94
C LYS A 116 -13.86 -7.97 13.54
N ARG A 117 -13.45 -8.00 12.26
CA ARG A 117 -12.36 -8.87 11.79
C ARG A 117 -11.02 -8.48 12.42
N LEU A 118 -10.73 -7.19 12.51
CA LEU A 118 -9.52 -6.65 13.11
C LEU A 118 -9.50 -6.72 14.64
N ASN A 119 -10.64 -7.11 15.27
CA ASN A 119 -10.80 -7.21 16.73
C ASN A 119 -10.34 -5.94 17.46
N THR A 120 -10.82 -4.77 17.00
CA THR A 120 -10.49 -3.44 17.53
C THR A 120 -11.69 -2.51 17.44
N ASP A 121 -11.75 -1.52 18.31
CA ASP A 121 -12.84 -0.53 18.34
C ASP A 121 -12.58 0.66 17.40
N TYR A 122 -11.36 0.79 16.87
CA TYR A 122 -11.01 1.89 15.97
C TYR A 122 -9.96 1.49 14.93
N ILE A 123 -10.02 2.17 13.79
CA ILE A 123 -9.04 2.11 12.70
C ILE A 123 -8.29 3.45 12.69
N ASP A 124 -6.95 3.42 12.61
CA ASP A 124 -6.16 4.65 12.58
C ASP A 124 -6.27 5.36 11.24
N LEU A 125 -6.17 4.62 10.12
CA LEU A 125 -6.28 5.16 8.77
C LEU A 125 -7.26 4.33 7.93
N TYR A 126 -8.43 4.90 7.63
CA TYR A 126 -9.42 4.25 6.76
C TYR A 126 -9.36 4.84 5.35
N GLN A 127 -9.06 4.01 4.37
CA GLN A 127 -8.78 4.45 3.01
C GLN A 127 -9.87 4.02 2.05
N VAL A 128 -10.22 4.89 1.10
CA VAL A 128 -10.98 4.47 -0.08
C VAL A 128 -10.01 3.81 -1.07
N HIS A 129 -10.31 2.56 -1.49
CA HIS A 129 -9.37 1.71 -2.25
C HIS A 129 -9.13 2.20 -3.69
N ARG A 130 -10.15 2.86 -4.27
CA ARG A 130 -10.11 3.53 -5.57
C ARG A 130 -11.25 4.54 -5.69
N PHE A 131 -11.14 5.43 -6.66
CA PHE A 131 -12.22 6.37 -6.98
C PHE A 131 -13.46 5.64 -7.50
N ASP A 132 -14.63 5.95 -6.91
CA ASP A 132 -15.92 5.44 -7.38
C ASP A 132 -16.62 6.51 -8.23
N ARG A 133 -16.75 6.24 -9.53
CA ARG A 133 -17.40 7.16 -10.48
C ARG A 133 -18.93 7.19 -10.35
N ARG A 134 -19.52 6.23 -9.64
CA ARG A 134 -20.97 6.07 -9.51
C ARG A 134 -21.53 6.76 -8.28
N THR A 135 -20.69 6.99 -7.26
CA THR A 135 -21.09 7.64 -6.02
C THR A 135 -20.63 9.10 -6.02
N PRO A 136 -21.51 10.07 -5.72
CA PRO A 136 -21.09 11.45 -5.50
C PRO A 136 -19.99 11.53 -4.45
N LEU A 137 -18.94 12.29 -4.74
CA LEU A 137 -17.77 12.37 -3.85
C LEU A 137 -18.14 12.99 -2.50
N GLU A 138 -19.14 13.90 -2.47
CA GLU A 138 -19.69 14.50 -1.27
C GLU A 138 -20.33 13.46 -0.34
N GLU A 139 -21.03 12.48 -0.89
CA GLU A 139 -21.62 11.36 -0.12
C GLU A 139 -20.52 10.53 0.53
N THR A 140 -19.49 10.18 -0.24
CA THR A 140 -18.33 9.42 0.25
C THR A 140 -17.63 10.17 1.40
N LEU A 141 -17.30 11.45 1.21
CA LEU A 141 -16.62 12.27 2.22
C LEU A 141 -17.50 12.48 3.48
N SER A 142 -18.80 12.67 3.30
CA SER A 142 -19.75 12.77 4.42
C SER A 142 -19.78 11.48 5.24
N ALA A 143 -19.85 10.32 4.58
CA ALA A 143 -19.84 9.01 5.25
C ALA A 143 -18.56 8.79 6.06
N LEU A 144 -17.39 9.10 5.46
CA LEU A 144 -16.11 8.97 6.14
C LEU A 144 -15.98 9.95 7.33
N THR A 145 -16.48 11.18 7.17
CA THR A 145 -16.55 12.19 8.25
C THR A 145 -17.42 11.71 9.41
N ASP A 146 -18.55 11.06 9.13
CA ASP A 146 -19.40 10.47 10.16
C ASP A 146 -18.64 9.41 10.98
N LEU A 147 -17.82 8.58 10.34
CA LEU A 147 -17.00 7.56 11.03
C LEU A 147 -15.92 8.16 11.92
N VAL A 148 -15.32 9.28 11.51
CA VAL A 148 -14.35 10.02 12.35
C VAL A 148 -15.07 10.62 13.56
N LYS A 149 -16.21 11.25 13.39
CA LYS A 149 -17.02 11.80 14.49
C LYS A 149 -17.50 10.73 15.48
N GLN A 150 -17.78 9.51 14.99
CA GLN A 150 -18.13 8.36 15.81
C GLN A 150 -16.92 7.76 16.56
N GLY A 151 -15.70 8.20 16.26
CA GLY A 151 -14.48 7.65 16.85
C GLY A 151 -14.08 6.28 16.33
N LYS A 152 -14.76 5.74 15.33
CA LYS A 152 -14.43 4.45 14.67
C LYS A 152 -13.21 4.54 13.77
N VAL A 153 -12.94 5.73 13.25
CA VAL A 153 -11.82 6.04 12.38
C VAL A 153 -11.10 7.27 12.93
N ARG A 154 -9.77 7.28 12.92
CA ARG A 154 -8.98 8.44 13.36
C ARG A 154 -8.67 9.37 12.21
N TYR A 155 -8.26 8.82 11.07
CA TYR A 155 -7.90 9.58 9.87
C TYR A 155 -8.43 8.88 8.62
N ILE A 156 -8.69 9.66 7.58
CA ILE A 156 -9.11 9.14 6.28
C ILE A 156 -8.03 9.36 5.21
N GLY A 157 -7.96 8.44 4.25
CA GLY A 157 -7.04 8.50 3.12
C GLY A 157 -7.68 8.00 1.84
N CYS A 158 -7.00 8.23 0.72
CA CYS A 158 -7.42 7.69 -0.57
C CYS A 158 -6.32 6.83 -1.21
N SER A 159 -6.72 5.94 -2.11
CA SER A 159 -5.79 5.12 -2.88
C SER A 159 -6.17 5.14 -4.36
N ASN A 160 -5.16 5.21 -5.23
CA ASN A 160 -5.35 5.21 -6.69
C ASN A 160 -6.24 6.37 -7.20
N TYR A 161 -6.10 7.53 -6.61
CA TYR A 161 -6.75 8.76 -7.04
C TYR A 161 -5.81 9.57 -7.94
N ALA A 162 -6.34 10.15 -9.01
CA ALA A 162 -5.66 11.17 -9.79
C ALA A 162 -5.59 12.50 -9.00
N ALA A 163 -4.66 13.37 -9.36
CA ALA A 163 -4.50 14.68 -8.71
C ALA A 163 -5.79 15.51 -8.70
N TRP A 164 -6.50 15.57 -9.85
CA TRP A 164 -7.76 16.30 -9.95
C TRP A 164 -8.88 15.75 -9.05
N GLN A 165 -8.90 14.43 -8.79
CA GLN A 165 -9.88 13.81 -7.88
C GLN A 165 -9.61 14.18 -6.44
N MET A 166 -8.35 14.22 -6.04
CA MET A 166 -7.92 14.68 -4.72
C MET A 166 -8.18 16.18 -4.54
N ALA A 167 -7.89 17.00 -5.55
CA ALA A 167 -8.18 18.42 -5.54
C ALA A 167 -9.68 18.70 -5.36
N LYS A 168 -10.53 17.96 -6.11
CA LYS A 168 -11.98 18.04 -5.96
C LYS A 168 -12.43 17.62 -4.55
N ALA A 169 -11.88 16.53 -4.01
CA ALA A 169 -12.19 16.09 -2.65
C ALA A 169 -11.82 17.16 -1.61
N ASN A 170 -10.63 17.76 -1.70
CA ASN A 170 -10.18 18.81 -0.79
C ASN A 170 -11.09 20.06 -0.89
N GLY A 171 -11.48 20.46 -2.10
CA GLY A 171 -12.41 21.57 -2.31
C GLY A 171 -13.77 21.33 -1.67
N LEU A 172 -14.33 20.12 -1.84
CA LEU A 172 -15.60 19.74 -1.23
C LEU A 172 -15.49 19.66 0.30
N SER A 173 -14.40 19.11 0.82
CA SER A 173 -14.15 19.07 2.27
C SER A 173 -14.06 20.47 2.87
N ALA A 174 -13.39 21.41 2.21
CA ALA A 174 -13.35 22.80 2.63
C ALA A 174 -14.73 23.46 2.61
N LEU A 175 -15.48 23.28 1.52
CA LEU A 175 -16.80 23.89 1.33
C LEU A 175 -17.83 23.39 2.35
N HIS A 176 -17.83 22.09 2.63
CA HIS A 176 -18.84 21.43 3.47
C HIS A 176 -18.35 21.12 4.89
N ARG A 177 -17.13 21.55 5.28
CA ARG A 177 -16.50 21.28 6.59
C ARG A 177 -16.44 19.78 6.90
N LEU A 178 -16.03 19.00 5.91
CA LEU A 178 -15.83 17.56 6.03
C LEU A 178 -14.35 17.25 6.30
N GLU A 179 -14.06 16.01 6.70
CA GLU A 179 -12.71 15.52 6.87
C GLU A 179 -11.93 15.50 5.53
N TYR A 180 -10.62 15.73 5.61
CA TYR A 180 -9.70 15.71 4.47
C TYR A 180 -8.98 14.38 4.38
N PHE A 181 -8.69 13.92 3.18
CA PHE A 181 -7.72 12.87 3.00
C PHE A 181 -6.33 13.36 3.44
N ILE A 182 -5.77 12.71 4.48
CA ILE A 182 -4.42 13.06 4.96
C ILE A 182 -3.32 12.39 4.14
N SER A 183 -3.65 11.34 3.36
CA SER A 183 -2.71 10.56 2.56
C SER A 183 -3.30 10.07 1.25
N SER A 184 -2.43 9.90 0.27
CA SER A 184 -2.67 9.14 -0.96
C SER A 184 -1.82 7.87 -0.94
N GLN A 185 -2.43 6.72 -1.29
CA GLN A 185 -1.71 5.47 -1.48
C GLN A 185 -1.71 5.10 -2.95
N SER A 186 -0.54 5.02 -3.59
CA SER A 186 -0.41 4.85 -5.03
C SER A 186 0.75 3.92 -5.41
N GLN A 187 0.67 3.31 -6.61
CA GLN A 187 1.74 2.48 -7.13
C GLN A 187 2.93 3.34 -7.55
N TYR A 188 4.13 3.02 -7.03
CA TYR A 188 5.34 3.73 -7.40
C TYR A 188 6.57 2.83 -7.26
N ASN A 189 7.38 2.74 -8.31
CA ASN A 189 8.62 1.99 -8.35
C ASN A 189 9.43 2.40 -9.60
N LEU A 190 10.63 1.87 -9.75
CA LEU A 190 11.53 2.17 -10.88
C LEU A 190 10.92 1.94 -12.27
N LEU A 191 9.89 1.09 -12.39
CA LEU A 191 9.21 0.76 -13.66
C LEU A 191 7.86 1.46 -13.83
N SER A 192 7.34 2.12 -12.79
CA SER A 192 6.04 2.81 -12.78
C SER A 192 6.21 4.16 -12.08
N ARG A 193 6.45 5.21 -12.88
CA ARG A 193 6.83 6.56 -12.41
C ARG A 193 5.82 7.64 -12.79
N GLU A 194 4.65 7.26 -13.27
CA GLU A 194 3.60 8.18 -13.73
C GLU A 194 3.14 9.17 -12.66
N LEU A 195 3.31 8.82 -11.38
CA LEU A 195 2.97 9.71 -10.26
C LEU A 195 3.78 11.01 -10.24
N GLU A 196 4.97 11.01 -10.85
CA GLU A 196 5.87 12.17 -10.89
C GLU A 196 5.27 13.35 -11.69
N GLN A 197 4.31 13.08 -12.57
CA GLN A 197 3.71 14.10 -13.43
C GLN A 197 2.72 15.00 -12.68
N GLU A 198 1.84 14.44 -11.86
CA GLU A 198 0.77 15.20 -11.20
C GLU A 198 0.57 14.83 -9.73
N VAL A 199 0.56 13.53 -9.39
CA VAL A 199 0.18 13.08 -8.04
C VAL A 199 1.22 13.51 -7.01
N ILE A 200 2.50 13.34 -7.28
CA ILE A 200 3.59 13.77 -6.40
C ILE A 200 3.57 15.30 -6.22
N PRO A 201 3.58 16.12 -7.29
CA PRO A 201 3.46 17.58 -7.15
C PRO A 201 2.23 18.02 -6.36
N PHE A 202 1.09 17.37 -6.59
CA PHE A 202 -0.14 17.65 -5.84
C PHE A 202 0.04 17.33 -4.35
N CYS A 203 0.53 16.14 -4.02
CA CYS A 203 0.76 15.75 -2.62
C CYS A 203 1.71 16.70 -1.89
N GLN A 204 2.75 17.17 -2.58
CA GLN A 204 3.68 18.17 -2.04
C GLN A 204 3.00 19.51 -1.76
N SER A 205 2.25 20.06 -2.74
CA SER A 205 1.56 21.34 -2.60
C SER A 205 0.52 21.33 -1.49
N GLU A 206 -0.21 20.23 -1.36
CA GLU A 206 -1.27 20.05 -0.37
C GLU A 206 -0.74 19.52 0.97
N LYS A 207 0.54 19.16 1.06
CA LYS A 207 1.17 18.50 2.21
C LYS A 207 0.41 17.22 2.61
N MET A 208 0.01 16.43 1.63
CA MET A 208 -0.56 15.09 1.82
C MET A 208 0.55 14.06 1.96
N GLY A 209 0.38 13.08 2.85
CA GLY A 209 1.30 11.96 2.94
C GLY A 209 1.20 11.05 1.70
N LEU A 210 2.33 10.63 1.17
CA LEU A 210 2.37 9.70 0.05
C LEU A 210 2.85 8.32 0.54
N LEU A 211 1.94 7.36 0.52
CA LEU A 211 2.21 5.94 0.75
C LEU A 211 2.37 5.26 -0.61
N VAL A 212 3.47 4.52 -0.80
CA VAL A 212 3.69 3.89 -2.10
C VAL A 212 3.71 2.37 -1.98
N TYR A 213 2.93 1.71 -2.84
CA TYR A 213 2.85 0.26 -2.87
C TYR A 213 3.54 -0.35 -4.10
N SER A 214 3.77 -1.67 -4.08
CA SER A 214 4.50 -2.43 -5.11
C SER A 214 5.92 -1.91 -5.38
N PRO A 215 6.75 -1.67 -4.35
CA PRO A 215 8.11 -1.19 -4.53
C PRO A 215 8.97 -2.13 -5.38
N MET A 216 8.65 -3.43 -5.38
CA MET A 216 9.33 -4.46 -6.18
C MET A 216 8.64 -4.72 -7.52
N ALA A 217 7.75 -3.85 -8.02
CA ALA A 217 7.00 -4.08 -9.27
C ALA A 217 6.47 -5.53 -9.36
N ARG A 218 5.78 -6.01 -8.30
CA ARG A 218 5.24 -7.38 -8.16
C ARG A 218 6.28 -8.49 -8.26
N GLY A 219 7.55 -8.18 -8.04
CA GLY A 219 8.69 -9.09 -8.09
C GLY A 219 9.57 -8.93 -9.32
N MET A 220 9.22 -8.08 -10.27
CA MET A 220 10.07 -7.77 -11.42
C MET A 220 11.43 -7.18 -11.01
N LEU A 221 11.42 -6.35 -9.98
CA LEU A 221 12.61 -5.73 -9.38
C LEU A 221 13.24 -6.57 -8.25
N SER A 222 12.82 -7.84 -8.09
CA SER A 222 13.49 -8.76 -7.15
C SER A 222 14.69 -9.49 -7.77
N GLY A 223 14.88 -9.38 -9.08
CA GLY A 223 15.94 -10.05 -9.81
C GLY A 223 15.66 -11.51 -10.17
N LYS A 224 14.50 -12.07 -9.80
CA LYS A 224 14.15 -13.47 -10.03
C LYS A 224 13.69 -13.80 -11.46
N TYR A 225 13.28 -12.80 -12.23
CA TYR A 225 12.87 -12.98 -13.63
C TYR A 225 14.01 -12.55 -14.56
N SER A 226 14.45 -13.44 -15.42
CA SER A 226 15.48 -13.18 -16.44
C SER A 226 14.87 -12.92 -17.82
N SER A 227 13.71 -13.54 -18.10
CA SER A 227 12.97 -13.39 -19.35
C SER A 227 11.49 -13.77 -19.16
N LYS A 228 10.68 -13.53 -20.21
CA LYS A 228 9.27 -13.97 -20.25
C LYS A 228 9.11 -15.48 -20.20
N ALA A 229 10.11 -16.22 -20.66
CA ALA A 229 10.06 -17.68 -20.79
C ALA A 229 10.59 -18.40 -19.52
N ASP A 230 11.35 -17.69 -18.68
CA ASP A 230 11.96 -18.27 -17.48
C ASP A 230 11.25 -17.75 -16.23
N LEU A 231 10.20 -18.47 -15.83
CA LEU A 231 9.36 -18.13 -14.67
C LEU A 231 9.65 -19.14 -13.54
N PRO A 232 10.24 -18.71 -12.42
CA PRO A 232 10.42 -19.57 -11.25
C PRO A 232 9.06 -20.14 -10.78
N GLU A 233 8.99 -21.45 -10.51
CA GLU A 233 7.76 -22.19 -10.18
C GLU A 233 6.98 -21.60 -9.00
N ASP A 234 7.66 -21.07 -7.98
CA ASP A 234 7.05 -20.45 -6.80
C ASP A 234 6.71 -18.98 -7.01
N SER A 235 6.96 -18.43 -8.20
CA SER A 235 6.73 -17.03 -8.51
C SER A 235 5.24 -16.69 -8.66
N ARG A 236 4.90 -15.40 -8.46
CA ARG A 236 3.55 -14.88 -8.71
C ARG A 236 3.12 -15.05 -10.17
N ALA A 237 4.06 -14.92 -11.10
CA ALA A 237 3.80 -15.10 -12.52
C ALA A 237 3.43 -16.55 -12.84
N ALA A 238 4.16 -17.54 -12.30
CA ALA A 238 3.85 -18.95 -12.44
C ALA A 238 2.50 -19.33 -11.79
N LYS A 239 2.11 -18.63 -10.71
CA LYS A 239 0.80 -18.79 -10.03
C LYS A 239 -0.34 -18.02 -10.72
N GLY A 240 -0.12 -17.51 -11.94
CA GLY A 240 -1.18 -16.90 -12.76
C GLY A 240 -1.62 -15.50 -12.33
N GLU A 241 -0.83 -14.74 -11.57
CA GLU A 241 -1.17 -13.37 -11.22
C GLU A 241 -1.17 -12.47 -12.46
N GLN A 242 -2.35 -12.09 -12.94
CA GLN A 242 -2.51 -11.32 -14.18
C GLN A 242 -1.84 -9.93 -14.13
N LEU A 243 -1.80 -9.30 -12.96
CA LEU A 243 -1.27 -7.94 -12.82
C LEU A 243 0.25 -7.83 -13.03
N ILE A 244 1.00 -8.92 -12.93
CA ILE A 244 2.43 -8.90 -13.23
C ILE A 244 2.69 -8.86 -14.74
N GLN A 245 1.74 -9.35 -15.56
CA GLN A 245 1.89 -9.41 -17.01
C GLN A 245 2.07 -8.00 -17.63
N SER A 246 1.52 -6.97 -17.01
CA SER A 246 1.72 -5.58 -17.45
C SER A 246 3.18 -5.11 -17.36
N TYR A 247 3.99 -5.76 -16.52
CA TYR A 247 5.42 -5.48 -16.41
C TYR A 247 6.29 -6.30 -17.37
N PHE A 248 5.76 -7.37 -17.99
CA PHE A 248 6.52 -8.28 -18.83
C PHE A 248 6.66 -7.75 -20.28
N THR A 249 7.30 -6.60 -20.41
CA THR A 249 7.67 -6.00 -21.70
C THR A 249 9.17 -6.09 -21.90
N ASP A 250 9.63 -6.13 -23.17
CA ASP A 250 11.05 -6.19 -23.49
C ASP A 250 11.77 -4.96 -22.94
N GLN A 251 11.15 -3.79 -23.05
CA GLN A 251 11.65 -2.54 -22.47
C GLN A 251 11.89 -2.64 -20.96
N ASN A 252 10.95 -3.24 -20.21
CA ASN A 252 11.13 -3.42 -18.78
C ASN A 252 12.22 -4.41 -18.43
N PHE A 253 12.42 -5.48 -19.22
CA PHE A 253 13.55 -6.41 -19.03
C PHE A 253 14.89 -5.71 -19.26
N GLU A 254 14.99 -4.86 -20.30
CA GLU A 254 16.20 -4.04 -20.53
C GLU A 254 16.46 -3.08 -19.36
N ARG A 255 15.44 -2.38 -18.87
CA ARG A 255 15.57 -1.47 -17.72
C ARG A 255 16.00 -2.23 -16.47
N VAL A 256 15.39 -3.38 -16.21
CA VAL A 256 15.76 -4.25 -15.06
C VAL A 256 17.19 -4.71 -15.15
N SER A 257 17.68 -5.07 -16.34
CA SER A 257 19.08 -5.46 -16.55
C SER A 257 20.05 -4.32 -16.20
N LYS A 258 19.75 -3.09 -16.64
CA LYS A 258 20.54 -1.90 -16.32
C LYS A 258 20.51 -1.59 -14.81
N TYR A 259 19.32 -1.66 -14.17
CA TYR A 259 19.22 -1.45 -12.72
C TYR A 259 19.97 -2.53 -11.92
N ARG A 260 20.01 -3.77 -12.42
CA ARG A 260 20.80 -4.85 -11.82
C ARG A 260 22.30 -4.53 -11.85
N GLN A 261 22.82 -4.09 -12.99
CA GLN A 261 24.21 -3.69 -13.12
C GLN A 261 24.55 -2.54 -12.15
N MET A 262 23.70 -1.50 -12.08
CA MET A 262 23.88 -0.41 -11.13
C MET A 262 23.89 -0.89 -9.67
N ALA A 263 23.01 -1.83 -9.32
CA ALA A 263 22.93 -2.41 -7.98
C ALA A 263 24.21 -3.18 -7.63
N GLU A 264 24.74 -3.99 -8.57
CA GLU A 264 25.99 -4.76 -8.41
C GLU A 264 27.18 -3.82 -8.19
N GLU A 265 27.28 -2.71 -8.92
CA GLU A 265 28.31 -1.68 -8.73
C GLU A 265 28.26 -1.07 -7.32
N GLN A 266 27.05 -0.99 -6.73
CA GLN A 266 26.83 -0.50 -5.36
C GLN A 266 26.94 -1.63 -4.30
N LYS A 267 27.23 -2.87 -4.69
CA LYS A 267 27.32 -4.06 -3.81
C LYS A 267 26.04 -4.36 -3.04
N VAL A 268 24.88 -4.07 -3.64
CA VAL A 268 23.56 -4.41 -3.12
C VAL A 268 22.79 -5.25 -4.14
N ASN A 269 21.79 -6.00 -3.69
CA ASN A 269 20.93 -6.71 -4.63
C ASN A 269 19.87 -5.76 -5.24
N LEU A 270 19.24 -6.18 -6.34
CA LEU A 270 18.27 -5.34 -7.07
C LEU A 270 17.05 -4.95 -6.21
N SER A 271 16.61 -5.83 -5.30
CA SER A 271 15.51 -5.50 -4.38
C SER A 271 15.90 -4.38 -3.42
N GLN A 272 17.08 -4.47 -2.85
CA GLN A 272 17.64 -3.44 -1.96
C GLN A 272 17.84 -2.11 -2.71
N PHE A 273 18.39 -2.17 -3.90
CA PHE A 273 18.56 -1.01 -4.78
C PHE A 273 17.22 -0.32 -5.07
N SER A 274 16.21 -1.09 -5.48
CA SER A 274 14.89 -0.57 -5.83
C SER A 274 14.17 0.04 -4.62
N LEU A 275 14.28 -0.59 -3.46
CA LEU A 275 13.66 -0.07 -2.23
C LEU A 275 14.37 1.20 -1.75
N ALA A 276 15.70 1.21 -1.78
CA ALA A 276 16.49 2.37 -1.39
C ALA A 276 16.19 3.58 -2.29
N TRP A 277 16.01 3.37 -3.59
CA TRP A 277 15.60 4.44 -4.51
C TRP A 277 14.30 5.10 -4.05
N ILE A 278 13.27 4.31 -3.71
CA ILE A 278 11.98 4.83 -3.22
C ILE A 278 12.17 5.58 -1.89
N LEU A 279 12.91 5.01 -0.94
CA LEU A 279 13.10 5.58 0.39
C LEU A 279 13.92 6.88 0.40
N ASN A 280 14.63 7.16 -0.70
CA ASN A 280 15.35 8.40 -0.91
C ASN A 280 14.59 9.43 -1.79
N GLN A 281 13.33 9.14 -2.17
CA GLN A 281 12.45 10.16 -2.75
C GLN A 281 11.88 11.01 -1.61
N PRO A 282 12.16 12.31 -1.56
CA PRO A 282 11.76 13.16 -0.42
C PRO A 282 10.25 13.31 -0.28
N GLU A 283 9.50 13.01 -1.33
CA GLU A 283 8.03 13.09 -1.38
C GLU A 283 7.36 11.84 -0.80
N VAL A 284 8.08 10.72 -0.73
CA VAL A 284 7.53 9.46 -0.23
C VAL A 284 7.57 9.44 1.29
N THR A 285 6.39 9.37 1.91
CA THR A 285 6.27 9.27 3.36
C THR A 285 6.61 7.86 3.85
N SER A 286 6.11 6.83 3.15
CA SER A 286 6.40 5.44 3.49
C SER A 286 6.25 4.50 2.30
N ALA A 287 7.15 3.53 2.19
CA ALA A 287 7.09 2.44 1.22
C ALA A 287 6.42 1.20 1.85
N ILE A 288 5.31 0.76 1.25
CA ILE A 288 4.58 -0.42 1.69
C ILE A 288 5.23 -1.66 1.08
N ILE A 289 5.95 -2.42 1.91
CA ILE A 289 6.58 -3.67 1.50
C ILE A 289 5.62 -4.85 1.66
N GLY A 290 5.58 -5.73 0.68
CA GLY A 290 4.95 -7.04 0.79
C GLY A 290 5.99 -8.09 1.18
N ALA A 291 5.74 -8.85 2.24
CA ALA A 291 6.60 -9.94 2.66
C ALA A 291 5.88 -11.28 2.55
N SER A 292 6.59 -12.32 2.10
CA SER A 292 6.13 -13.71 2.11
C SER A 292 7.01 -14.60 3.00
N LYS A 293 8.09 -14.04 3.53
CA LYS A 293 9.01 -14.66 4.51
C LYS A 293 9.51 -13.56 5.47
N PRO A 294 9.81 -13.88 6.73
CA PRO A 294 10.34 -12.90 7.70
C PRO A 294 11.64 -12.23 7.27
N GLN A 295 12.48 -12.95 6.50
CA GLN A 295 13.73 -12.42 5.95
C GLN A 295 13.52 -11.18 5.08
N HIS A 296 12.41 -11.10 4.31
CA HIS A 296 12.12 -9.94 3.46
C HIS A 296 11.96 -8.67 4.28
N VAL A 297 11.43 -8.77 5.50
CA VAL A 297 11.34 -7.63 6.44
C VAL A 297 12.74 -7.22 6.89
N THR A 298 13.57 -8.19 7.30
CA THR A 298 14.94 -7.93 7.76
C THR A 298 15.78 -7.26 6.66
N GLU A 299 15.71 -7.75 5.44
CA GLU A 299 16.40 -7.19 4.28
C GLU A 299 15.94 -5.76 3.95
N ALA A 300 14.64 -5.51 4.03
CA ALA A 300 14.08 -4.17 3.78
C ALA A 300 14.50 -3.17 4.87
N VAL A 301 14.52 -3.60 6.12
CA VAL A 301 14.96 -2.76 7.24
C VAL A 301 16.45 -2.45 7.15
N ALA A 302 17.29 -3.42 6.75
CA ALA A 302 18.73 -3.22 6.61
C ALA A 302 19.09 -2.12 5.62
N ILE A 303 18.27 -1.90 4.58
CA ILE A 303 18.49 -0.85 3.56
C ILE A 303 17.80 0.47 3.89
N SER A 304 16.98 0.55 4.95
CA SER A 304 16.10 1.69 5.22
C SER A 304 16.81 3.01 5.50
N ASP A 305 18.07 2.95 5.92
CA ASP A 305 18.91 4.12 6.22
C ASP A 305 20.02 4.34 5.18
N TRP A 306 20.09 3.51 4.12
CA TRP A 306 21.06 3.67 3.06
C TRP A 306 20.81 4.96 2.28
N LYS A 307 21.87 5.76 2.12
CA LYS A 307 21.79 7.00 1.36
C LYS A 307 22.05 6.71 -0.11
N TRP A 308 21.12 7.10 -0.94
CA TRP A 308 21.24 6.98 -2.39
C TRP A 308 22.34 7.89 -2.91
N PRO A 309 23.32 7.37 -3.68
CA PRO A 309 24.36 8.21 -4.30
C PRO A 309 23.75 9.20 -5.29
N GLU A 310 24.18 10.46 -5.20
CA GLU A 310 23.61 11.57 -5.98
C GLU A 310 23.81 11.37 -7.50
N GLU A 311 24.96 10.81 -7.89
CA GLU A 311 25.28 10.46 -9.27
C GLU A 311 24.32 9.43 -9.89
N LEU A 312 23.75 8.54 -9.10
CA LEU A 312 22.78 7.55 -9.58
C LEU A 312 21.40 8.14 -9.88
N MET A 313 21.05 9.29 -9.28
CA MET A 313 19.74 9.91 -9.54
C MET A 313 19.57 10.32 -11.00
N GLY A 314 20.63 10.89 -11.60
CA GLY A 314 20.64 11.25 -13.02
C GLY A 314 20.56 10.03 -13.93
N ALA A 315 21.34 8.99 -13.65
CA ALA A 315 21.35 7.76 -14.43
C ALA A 315 20.00 7.03 -14.41
N VAL A 316 19.33 6.97 -13.25
CA VAL A 316 18.00 6.36 -13.11
C VAL A 316 16.90 7.20 -13.78
N LYS A 317 17.04 8.54 -13.79
CA LYS A 317 16.08 9.42 -14.49
C LYS A 317 16.14 9.27 -16.01
N ALA A 318 17.29 8.91 -16.55
CA ALA A 318 17.50 8.72 -17.98
C ALA A 318 16.96 7.39 -18.53
N LEU A 319 16.59 6.45 -17.68
CA LEU A 319 16.00 5.14 -17.98
C LEU A 319 14.47 5.14 -17.83
#